data_9d30cee354d3025d3b477ad1dd12babd
#
_entry.id   9d30cee354d3025d3b477ad1dd12babd
#
_cell.length_a   1.000
_cell.length_b   1.000
_cell.length_c   1.000
_cell.angle_alpha   90.00
_cell.angle_beta   90.00
_cell.angle_gamma   90.00
#
_symmetry.space_group_name_H-M   'P 1'
#
loop_
_entity.id
_entity.type
_entity.pdbx_description
1 polymer ?
#
loop_
_entity_poly.entity_id
_entity_poly.type
_entity_poly.pdbx_seq_one_letter_code
_entity_poly.pdbx_strand_id
1 'polypeptide(L)'
;EPYFLEVVPCGIDKANTLGALLSHLNITREEVIAIGDGVCDVNMLQIAGLGIAMGHSQDSVKVCADYVTASNEEDGVAQAVEKMILAEVHASEIPLDLLNAQARHALMGNLGIQYTYASENRIEATMPVDHRTRQPFGILHGGATLALAETVAGLGSMITCQPDEIVVGMQVSGNHISSAHEGDTVRAVATIVHKGRSSHVWNVDVFTSTNKLVSSVRVVNSVLKKR
;
A
#
# COMPACT_ATOMS: atom_id res chain seq x y z
N GLU A 1 38.18 8.82 -0.78
CA GLU A 1 37.15 9.70 -1.36
C GLU A 1 37.31 11.11 -0.79
N PRO A 2 37.11 12.18 -1.59
CA PRO A 2 37.12 13.53 -1.04
C PRO A 2 35.95 13.69 -0.07
N TYR A 3 36.25 14.12 1.15
CA TYR A 3 35.22 14.45 2.13
C TYR A 3 34.66 15.84 1.80
N PHE A 4 33.35 15.94 1.62
CA PHE A 4 32.64 17.21 1.52
C PHE A 4 32.12 17.60 2.90
N LEU A 5 32.40 18.81 3.33
CA LEU A 5 31.77 19.42 4.49
C LEU A 5 30.71 20.38 4.03
N GLU A 6 29.45 20.06 4.33
CA GLU A 6 28.32 20.94 4.10
C GLU A 6 27.91 21.58 5.43
N VAL A 7 27.81 22.91 5.46
CA VAL A 7 27.42 23.68 6.65
C VAL A 7 26.08 24.36 6.35
N VAL A 8 25.06 23.94 7.09
CA VAL A 8 23.69 24.49 6.98
C VAL A 8 23.26 25.10 8.31
N PRO A 9 22.35 26.08 8.35
CA PRO A 9 21.78 26.61 9.58
C PRO A 9 21.14 25.50 10.42
N CYS A 10 21.15 25.69 11.75
CA CYS A 10 20.52 24.75 12.65
C CYS A 10 19.02 24.57 12.36
N GLY A 11 18.54 23.35 12.28
CA GLY A 11 17.15 23.01 11.97
C GLY A 11 16.80 23.04 10.49
N ILE A 12 17.76 23.25 9.62
CA ILE A 12 17.56 23.11 8.17
C ILE A 12 18.05 21.73 7.74
N ASP A 13 17.15 20.93 7.21
CA ASP A 13 17.42 19.67 6.56
C ASP A 13 16.51 19.49 5.32
N LYS A 14 16.74 18.44 4.54
CA LYS A 14 15.97 18.18 3.31
C LYS A 14 14.48 17.96 3.60
N ALA A 15 14.14 17.32 4.73
CA ALA A 15 12.75 17.07 5.11
C ALA A 15 12.02 18.36 5.48
N ASN A 16 12.62 19.21 6.31
CA ASN A 16 12.03 20.50 6.71
C ASN A 16 11.87 21.43 5.51
N THR A 17 12.86 21.45 4.62
CA THR A 17 12.83 22.27 3.39
C THR A 17 11.74 21.75 2.44
N LEU A 18 11.64 20.43 2.25
CA LEU A 18 10.57 19.80 1.47
C LEU A 18 9.20 20.13 2.07
N GLY A 19 9.02 19.98 3.38
CA GLY A 19 7.76 20.31 4.06
C GLY A 19 7.32 21.76 3.87
N ALA A 20 8.26 22.73 3.91
CA ALA A 20 7.98 24.13 3.63
C ALA A 20 7.56 24.35 2.17
N LEU A 21 8.24 23.70 1.22
CA LEU A 21 7.90 23.75 -0.21
C LEU A 21 6.51 23.18 -0.48
N LEU A 22 6.19 22.02 0.07
CA LEU A 22 4.88 21.37 -0.07
C LEU A 22 3.75 22.26 0.45
N SER A 23 3.96 22.88 1.62
CA SER A 23 3.00 23.81 2.19
C SER A 23 2.79 25.04 1.29
N HIS A 24 3.86 25.54 0.67
CA HIS A 24 3.78 26.66 -0.26
C HIS A 24 3.03 26.32 -1.56
N LEU A 25 3.19 25.07 -2.04
CA LEU A 25 2.56 24.58 -3.26
C LEU A 25 1.16 23.98 -3.03
N ASN A 26 0.69 23.87 -1.78
CA ASN A 26 -0.54 23.16 -1.39
C ASN A 26 -0.56 21.69 -1.85
N ILE A 27 0.60 21.01 -1.79
CA ILE A 27 0.77 19.60 -2.09
C ILE A 27 0.81 18.83 -0.77
N THR A 28 0.09 17.73 -0.66
CA THR A 28 0.15 16.86 0.52
C THR A 28 1.35 15.92 0.45
N ARG A 29 1.78 15.37 1.59
CA ARG A 29 2.92 14.45 1.64
C ARG A 29 2.66 13.18 0.86
N GLU A 30 1.43 12.72 0.84
CA GLU A 30 0.95 11.54 0.13
C GLU A 30 1.08 11.65 -1.40
N GLU A 31 1.16 12.89 -1.92
CA GLU A 31 1.35 13.17 -3.35
C GLU A 31 2.83 13.24 -3.75
N VAL A 32 3.77 12.98 -2.83
CA VAL A 32 5.21 13.16 -3.03
C VAL A 32 5.92 11.83 -3.16
N ILE A 33 6.75 11.70 -4.18
CA ILE A 33 7.77 10.67 -4.29
C ILE A 33 9.14 11.31 -4.03
N ALA A 34 9.87 10.80 -3.04
CA ALA A 34 11.24 11.24 -2.75
C ALA A 34 12.23 10.13 -3.11
N ILE A 35 13.32 10.48 -3.78
CA ILE A 35 14.39 9.55 -4.14
C ILE A 35 15.69 10.06 -3.51
N GLY A 36 16.44 9.18 -2.83
CA GLY A 36 17.69 9.56 -2.15
C GLY A 36 18.64 8.38 -1.99
N ASP A 37 19.93 8.70 -1.72
CA ASP A 37 20.98 7.70 -1.58
C ASP A 37 21.80 7.86 -0.28
N GLY A 38 21.76 9.03 0.33
CA GLY A 38 22.58 9.39 1.49
C GLY A 38 21.83 9.35 2.82
N VAL A 39 22.59 9.30 3.92
CA VAL A 39 22.04 9.39 5.28
C VAL A 39 21.28 10.71 5.50
N CYS A 40 21.68 11.79 4.83
CA CYS A 40 21.00 13.09 4.87
C CYS A 40 19.62 13.08 4.17
N ASP A 41 19.31 12.05 3.39
CA ASP A 41 18.02 11.90 2.70
C ASP A 41 16.99 11.15 3.55
N VAL A 42 17.41 10.43 4.59
CA VAL A 42 16.54 9.54 5.39
C VAL A 42 15.27 10.24 5.84
N ASN A 43 15.37 11.43 6.45
CA ASN A 43 14.20 12.16 6.93
C ASN A 43 13.26 12.56 5.77
N MET A 44 13.82 12.93 4.61
CA MET A 44 13.05 13.28 3.42
C MET A 44 12.32 12.04 2.86
N LEU A 45 12.98 10.89 2.80
CA LEU A 45 12.37 9.63 2.38
C LEU A 45 11.20 9.24 3.30
N GLN A 46 11.38 9.40 4.61
CA GLN A 46 10.36 9.04 5.59
C GLN A 46 9.12 9.92 5.62
N ILE A 47 9.24 11.21 5.22
CA ILE A 47 8.08 12.11 5.22
C ILE A 47 7.31 12.10 3.90
N ALA A 48 7.88 11.58 2.82
CA ALA A 48 7.22 11.45 1.52
C ALA A 48 6.14 10.35 1.56
N GLY A 49 5.14 10.45 0.69
CA GLY A 49 4.15 9.41 0.48
C GLY A 49 4.76 8.11 -0.07
N LEU A 50 5.87 8.25 -0.81
CA LEU A 50 6.71 7.12 -1.24
C LEU A 50 8.18 7.54 -1.20
N GLY A 51 8.94 6.98 -0.26
CA GLY A 51 10.38 7.17 -0.15
C GLY A 51 11.14 6.05 -0.87
N ILE A 52 12.01 6.41 -1.82
CA ILE A 52 12.77 5.47 -2.63
C ILE A 52 14.27 5.63 -2.34
N ALA A 53 14.91 4.57 -1.86
CA ALA A 53 16.37 4.52 -1.73
C ALA A 53 17.02 3.99 -3.01
N MET A 54 18.19 4.53 -3.36
CA MET A 54 19.00 4.01 -4.45
C MET A 54 19.64 2.66 -4.10
N GLY A 55 19.83 1.79 -5.07
CA GLY A 55 20.38 0.45 -4.88
C GLY A 55 21.79 0.40 -4.30
N HIS A 56 22.61 1.42 -4.53
CA HIS A 56 23.97 1.57 -3.98
C HIS A 56 24.00 2.24 -2.59
N SER A 57 22.84 2.67 -2.04
CA SER A 57 22.75 3.27 -0.70
C SER A 57 23.22 2.31 0.39
N GLN A 58 23.65 2.86 1.52
CA GLN A 58 23.91 2.07 2.71
C GLN A 58 22.64 1.41 3.25
N ASP A 59 22.78 0.26 3.91
CA ASP A 59 21.64 -0.48 4.47
C ASP A 59 20.80 0.35 5.43
N SER A 60 21.45 1.25 6.20
CA SER A 60 20.77 2.20 7.09
C SER A 60 19.81 3.15 6.39
N VAL A 61 20.05 3.47 5.11
CA VAL A 61 19.16 4.30 4.27
C VAL A 61 18.05 3.43 3.68
N LYS A 62 18.43 2.24 3.16
CA LYS A 62 17.48 1.31 2.53
C LYS A 62 16.35 0.87 3.47
N VAL A 63 16.68 0.60 4.75
CA VAL A 63 15.66 0.18 5.74
C VAL A 63 14.68 1.29 6.12
N CYS A 64 15.01 2.57 5.82
CA CYS A 64 14.17 3.72 6.09
C CYS A 64 13.28 4.11 4.90
N ALA A 65 13.50 3.51 3.71
CA ALA A 65 12.74 3.77 2.51
C ALA A 65 11.61 2.74 2.33
N ASP A 66 10.58 3.13 1.59
CA ASP A 66 9.47 2.24 1.24
C ASP A 66 9.84 1.29 0.10
N TYR A 67 10.70 1.75 -0.80
CA TYR A 67 11.17 1.00 -1.96
C TYR A 67 12.67 1.21 -2.19
N VAL A 68 13.36 0.19 -2.74
CA VAL A 68 14.75 0.29 -3.18
C VAL A 68 14.80 0.09 -4.69
N THR A 69 15.26 1.10 -5.42
CA THR A 69 15.45 1.02 -6.87
C THR A 69 16.86 0.49 -7.21
N ALA A 70 17.19 0.41 -8.48
CA ALA A 70 18.54 0.03 -8.94
C ALA A 70 19.59 1.09 -8.54
N SER A 71 20.87 0.78 -8.77
CA SER A 71 21.97 1.70 -8.52
C SER A 71 21.98 2.87 -9.54
N ASN A 72 22.81 3.88 -9.28
CA ASN A 72 23.05 4.96 -10.24
C ASN A 72 23.75 4.47 -11.52
N GLU A 73 24.51 3.37 -11.45
CA GLU A 73 25.16 2.75 -12.60
C GLU A 73 24.18 1.98 -13.49
N GLU A 74 22.99 1.71 -12.97
CA GLU A 74 21.90 0.98 -13.63
C GLU A 74 20.69 1.87 -13.90
N ASP A 75 20.88 3.19 -13.96
CA ASP A 75 19.81 4.18 -14.19
C ASP A 75 18.65 4.09 -13.18
N GLY A 76 18.94 3.84 -11.90
CA GLY A 76 17.96 3.59 -10.85
C GLY A 76 16.88 4.67 -10.71
N VAL A 77 17.22 5.96 -10.92
CA VAL A 77 16.21 7.02 -10.90
C VAL A 77 15.25 6.89 -12.09
N ALA A 78 15.78 6.64 -13.29
CA ALA A 78 14.96 6.47 -14.49
C ALA A 78 14.02 5.26 -14.32
N GLN A 79 14.55 4.12 -13.84
CA GLN A 79 13.74 2.95 -13.56
C GLN A 79 12.63 3.22 -12.52
N ALA A 80 12.93 3.99 -11.47
CA ALA A 80 11.92 4.39 -10.50
C ALA A 80 10.83 5.26 -11.14
N VAL A 81 11.20 6.25 -11.95
CA VAL A 81 10.26 7.13 -12.66
C VAL A 81 9.42 6.35 -13.65
N GLU A 82 10.02 5.51 -14.47
CA GLU A 82 9.31 4.67 -15.45
C GLU A 82 8.32 3.74 -14.75
N LYS A 83 8.76 3.06 -13.70
CA LYS A 83 7.94 2.09 -12.96
C LYS A 83 6.83 2.76 -12.15
N MET A 84 7.08 3.92 -11.53
CA MET A 84 6.21 4.53 -10.52
C MET A 84 5.33 5.67 -11.05
N ILE A 85 5.75 6.31 -12.14
CA ILE A 85 5.10 7.53 -12.66
C ILE A 85 4.62 7.33 -14.09
N LEU A 86 5.46 6.76 -14.96
CA LEU A 86 5.19 6.68 -16.40
C LEU A 86 4.57 5.35 -16.82
N ALA A 87 4.63 4.31 -16.00
CA ALA A 87 4.01 3.04 -16.33
C ALA A 87 2.50 3.25 -16.53
N GLU A 88 2.03 3.15 -17.76
CA GLU A 88 0.61 2.93 -18.01
C GLU A 88 0.24 1.61 -17.32
N VAL A 89 -0.67 1.70 -16.35
CA VAL A 89 -1.15 0.52 -15.62
C VAL A 89 -2.00 -0.30 -16.58
N HIS A 90 -1.32 -1.11 -17.41
CA HIS A 90 -2.01 -2.18 -18.09
C HIS A 90 -2.44 -3.19 -17.03
N ALA A 91 -3.69 -3.57 -17.02
CA ALA A 91 -4.30 -4.49 -16.06
C ALA A 91 -3.59 -5.86 -15.92
N SER A 92 -2.57 -6.14 -16.74
CA SER A 92 -1.76 -7.36 -16.71
C SER A 92 -0.51 -7.30 -15.82
N GLU A 93 -0.08 -6.10 -15.37
CA GLU A 93 1.14 -5.94 -14.56
C GLU A 93 0.95 -4.88 -13.46
N ILE A 94 0.08 -5.15 -12.50
CA ILE A 94 -0.10 -4.30 -11.34
C ILE A 94 1.10 -4.50 -10.42
N PRO A 95 1.92 -3.46 -10.15
CA PRO A 95 3.13 -3.60 -9.36
C PRO A 95 2.78 -3.77 -7.87
N LEU A 96 2.65 -5.03 -7.42
CA LEU A 96 2.28 -5.37 -6.03
C LEU A 96 3.25 -4.76 -5.02
N ASP A 97 4.54 -4.73 -5.34
CA ASP A 97 5.57 -4.15 -4.46
C ASP A 97 5.30 -2.67 -4.18
N LEU A 98 4.90 -1.93 -5.21
CA LEU A 98 4.54 -0.52 -5.07
C LEU A 98 3.27 -0.34 -4.24
N LEU A 99 2.23 -1.13 -4.50
CA LEU A 99 0.99 -1.08 -3.73
C LEU A 99 1.24 -1.39 -2.25
N ASN A 100 2.08 -2.38 -1.96
CA ASN A 100 2.44 -2.75 -0.60
C ASN A 100 3.30 -1.67 0.06
N ALA A 101 4.21 -1.03 -0.66
CA ALA A 101 5.01 0.09 -0.15
C ALA A 101 4.12 1.29 0.22
N GLN A 102 3.23 1.73 -0.66
CA GLN A 102 2.28 2.83 -0.40
C GLN A 102 1.33 2.52 0.77
N ALA A 103 0.94 1.26 0.94
CA ALA A 103 0.08 0.81 2.03
C ALA A 103 0.75 0.84 3.42
N ARG A 104 2.09 0.93 3.48
CA ARG A 104 2.89 0.73 4.69
C ARG A 104 2.51 1.67 5.83
N HIS A 105 2.20 2.92 5.53
CA HIS A 105 1.85 3.96 6.52
C HIS A 105 0.33 4.15 6.71
N ALA A 106 -0.49 3.30 6.09
CA ALA A 106 -1.93 3.30 6.21
C ALA A 106 -2.44 2.20 7.15
N LEU A 107 -3.76 2.08 7.30
CA LEU A 107 -4.38 1.01 8.10
C LEU A 107 -3.90 -0.39 7.69
N MET A 108 -3.70 -0.61 6.40
CA MET A 108 -3.24 -1.88 5.85
C MET A 108 -1.87 -2.28 6.41
N GLY A 109 -0.91 -1.35 6.43
CA GLY A 109 0.41 -1.58 7.02
C GLY A 109 0.33 -1.85 8.53
N ASN A 110 -0.51 -1.11 9.25
CA ASN A 110 -0.74 -1.32 10.68
C ASN A 110 -1.30 -2.71 10.99
N LEU A 111 -2.11 -3.28 10.10
CA LEU A 111 -2.66 -4.64 10.23
C LEU A 111 -1.74 -5.72 9.62
N GLY A 112 -0.67 -5.32 8.93
CA GLY A 112 0.24 -6.25 8.25
C GLY A 112 -0.38 -6.88 7.00
N ILE A 113 -1.32 -6.20 6.34
CA ILE A 113 -1.92 -6.66 5.10
C ILE A 113 -0.92 -6.50 3.96
N GLN A 114 -0.76 -7.55 3.15
CA GLN A 114 0.12 -7.59 1.99
C GLN A 114 -0.65 -8.13 0.78
N TYR A 115 -0.72 -7.35 -0.29
CA TYR A 115 -1.26 -7.82 -1.56
C TYR A 115 -0.32 -8.87 -2.17
N THR A 116 -0.90 -9.98 -2.63
CA THR A 116 -0.18 -11.11 -3.21
C THR A 116 -0.57 -11.40 -4.65
N TYR A 117 -1.73 -10.91 -5.07
CA TYR A 117 -2.21 -11.00 -6.45
C TYR A 117 -3.20 -9.89 -6.75
N ALA A 118 -3.15 -9.34 -7.96
CA ALA A 118 -4.11 -8.34 -8.43
C ALA A 118 -4.39 -8.49 -9.93
N SER A 119 -5.67 -8.48 -10.28
CA SER A 119 -6.19 -8.40 -11.64
C SER A 119 -7.53 -7.68 -11.62
N GLU A 120 -8.09 -7.35 -12.80
CA GLU A 120 -9.40 -6.67 -12.89
C GLU A 120 -10.55 -7.41 -12.19
N ASN A 121 -10.48 -8.74 -12.11
CA ASN A 121 -11.56 -9.58 -11.62
C ASN A 121 -11.24 -10.29 -10.30
N ARG A 122 -10.00 -10.25 -9.85
CA ARG A 122 -9.55 -10.97 -8.66
C ARG A 122 -8.40 -10.26 -7.96
N ILE A 123 -8.52 -10.08 -6.66
CA ILE A 123 -7.47 -9.55 -5.79
C ILE A 123 -7.23 -10.54 -4.65
N GLU A 124 -5.96 -10.76 -4.31
CA GLU A 124 -5.61 -11.52 -3.11
C GLU A 124 -4.68 -10.72 -2.21
N ALA A 125 -4.86 -10.89 -0.92
CA ALA A 125 -3.95 -10.35 0.10
C ALA A 125 -3.88 -11.30 1.29
N THR A 126 -2.79 -11.21 2.04
CA THR A 126 -2.60 -11.91 3.30
C THR A 126 -2.60 -10.95 4.47
N MET A 127 -2.93 -11.45 5.66
CA MET A 127 -2.87 -10.72 6.92
C MET A 127 -2.50 -11.69 8.05
N PRO A 128 -1.48 -11.37 8.88
CA PRO A 128 -1.13 -12.21 10.02
C PRO A 128 -2.20 -12.17 11.11
N VAL A 129 -2.35 -13.26 11.83
CA VAL A 129 -3.16 -13.32 13.05
C VAL A 129 -2.21 -13.14 14.24
N ASP A 130 -2.04 -11.90 14.68
CA ASP A 130 -1.12 -11.53 15.75
C ASP A 130 -1.77 -10.51 16.72
N HIS A 131 -0.95 -9.91 17.59
CA HIS A 131 -1.42 -8.92 18.57
C HIS A 131 -2.21 -7.75 17.99
N ARG A 132 -2.06 -7.41 16.69
CA ARG A 132 -2.74 -6.31 15.99
C ARG A 132 -4.14 -6.71 15.51
N THR A 133 -4.35 -7.99 15.22
CA THR A 133 -5.51 -8.50 14.46
C THR A 133 -6.34 -9.52 15.24
N ARG A 134 -5.83 -10.01 16.39
CA ARG A 134 -6.56 -10.96 17.25
C ARG A 134 -7.50 -10.26 18.23
N GLN A 135 -8.52 -10.96 18.68
CA GLN A 135 -9.31 -10.61 19.85
C GLN A 135 -8.70 -11.25 21.13
N PRO A 136 -9.16 -10.83 22.34
CA PRO A 136 -8.56 -11.30 23.61
C PRO A 136 -8.47 -12.81 23.78
N PHE A 137 -9.30 -13.57 23.06
CA PHE A 137 -9.34 -15.03 23.12
C PHE A 137 -8.30 -15.73 22.22
N GLY A 138 -7.37 -15.00 21.59
CA GLY A 138 -6.31 -15.58 20.75
C GLY A 138 -6.76 -16.04 19.36
N ILE A 139 -7.94 -15.60 18.89
CA ILE A 139 -8.44 -15.86 17.55
C ILE A 139 -8.61 -14.56 16.77
N LEU A 140 -8.60 -14.63 15.44
CA LEU A 140 -8.78 -13.50 14.55
C LEU A 140 -10.03 -12.68 14.90
N HIS A 141 -9.88 -11.35 14.96
CA HIS A 141 -10.97 -10.43 15.20
C HIS A 141 -11.81 -10.25 13.93
N GLY A 142 -13.13 -10.35 14.05
CA GLY A 142 -14.04 -10.16 12.92
C GLY A 142 -13.90 -8.82 12.24
N GLY A 143 -13.67 -7.72 13.00
CA GLY A 143 -13.40 -6.40 12.44
C GLY A 143 -12.12 -6.33 11.60
N ALA A 144 -11.05 -7.04 12.00
CA ALA A 144 -9.84 -7.14 11.20
C ALA A 144 -10.08 -7.92 9.90
N THR A 145 -10.92 -8.97 9.96
CA THR A 145 -11.35 -9.71 8.77
C THR A 145 -12.14 -8.83 7.80
N LEU A 146 -13.05 -7.99 8.31
CA LEU A 146 -13.82 -7.06 7.47
C LEU A 146 -12.93 -5.97 6.87
N ALA A 147 -11.95 -5.44 7.63
CA ALA A 147 -10.97 -4.49 7.13
C ALA A 147 -10.11 -5.10 6.00
N LEU A 148 -9.67 -6.34 6.13
CA LEU A 148 -8.97 -7.08 5.06
C LEU A 148 -9.85 -7.22 3.81
N ALA A 149 -11.12 -7.61 4.00
CA ALA A 149 -12.06 -7.79 2.88
C ALA A 149 -12.36 -6.48 2.15
N GLU A 150 -12.57 -5.38 2.89
CA GLU A 150 -12.80 -4.06 2.33
C GLU A 150 -11.57 -3.55 1.56
N THR A 151 -10.37 -3.81 2.10
CA THR A 151 -9.09 -3.46 1.48
C THR A 151 -8.92 -4.12 0.11
N VAL A 152 -9.10 -5.43 -0.01
CA VAL A 152 -8.91 -6.14 -1.29
C VAL A 152 -9.98 -5.76 -2.31
N ALA A 153 -11.23 -5.58 -1.89
CA ALA A 153 -12.32 -5.16 -2.77
C ALA A 153 -12.15 -3.69 -3.23
N GLY A 154 -11.62 -2.83 -2.34
CA GLY A 154 -11.30 -1.44 -2.64
C GLY A 154 -10.25 -1.33 -3.74
N LEU A 155 -9.12 -2.05 -3.61
CA LEU A 155 -8.10 -2.12 -4.65
C LEU A 155 -8.69 -2.64 -5.97
N GLY A 156 -9.44 -3.74 -5.94
CA GLY A 156 -10.06 -4.31 -7.14
C GLY A 156 -10.97 -3.32 -7.88
N SER A 157 -11.71 -2.50 -7.14
CA SER A 157 -12.52 -1.43 -7.74
C SER A 157 -11.64 -0.30 -8.29
N MET A 158 -10.58 0.08 -7.57
CA MET A 158 -9.70 1.19 -7.96
C MET A 158 -8.96 0.92 -9.27
N ILE A 159 -8.41 -0.28 -9.46
CA ILE A 159 -7.69 -0.65 -10.69
C ILE A 159 -8.58 -0.75 -11.93
N THR A 160 -9.89 -0.77 -11.75
CA THR A 160 -10.87 -0.83 -12.87
C THR A 160 -11.53 0.51 -13.16
N CYS A 161 -11.24 1.56 -12.36
CA CYS A 161 -11.79 2.90 -12.54
C CYS A 161 -11.03 3.71 -13.58
N GLN A 162 -11.70 4.71 -14.15
CA GLN A 162 -11.07 5.68 -15.03
C GLN A 162 -10.20 6.66 -14.21
N PRO A 163 -9.21 7.35 -14.82
CA PRO A 163 -8.33 8.28 -14.12
C PRO A 163 -9.05 9.43 -13.39
N ASP A 164 -10.25 9.81 -13.87
CA ASP A 164 -11.10 10.85 -13.27
C ASP A 164 -12.12 10.29 -12.27
N GLU A 165 -11.97 9.06 -11.84
CA GLU A 165 -12.85 8.40 -10.88
C GLU A 165 -12.13 8.10 -9.57
N ILE A 166 -12.91 8.02 -8.49
CA ILE A 166 -12.48 7.55 -7.17
C ILE A 166 -13.43 6.49 -6.66
N VAL A 167 -12.90 5.61 -5.82
CA VAL A 167 -13.68 4.55 -5.17
C VAL A 167 -13.83 4.84 -3.69
N VAL A 168 -15.05 4.69 -3.18
CA VAL A 168 -15.32 4.75 -1.74
C VAL A 168 -16.13 3.54 -1.31
N GLY A 169 -15.80 2.96 -0.15
CA GLY A 169 -16.56 1.89 0.46
C GLY A 169 -17.98 2.36 0.79
N MET A 170 -18.98 1.56 0.44
CA MET A 170 -20.38 1.86 0.68
C MET A 170 -21.00 0.91 1.69
N GLN A 171 -20.65 -0.36 1.59
CA GLN A 171 -21.15 -1.41 2.46
C GLN A 171 -20.14 -2.55 2.57
N VAL A 172 -19.94 -3.04 3.77
CA VAL A 172 -19.28 -4.30 4.05
C VAL A 172 -20.17 -5.15 4.96
N SER A 173 -20.39 -6.41 4.59
CA SER A 173 -21.14 -7.34 5.40
C SER A 173 -20.55 -8.74 5.28
N GLY A 174 -20.39 -9.45 6.40
CA GLY A 174 -19.72 -10.74 6.38
C GLY A 174 -20.25 -11.72 7.42
N ASN A 175 -20.13 -12.99 7.09
CA ASN A 175 -20.40 -14.10 7.96
C ASN A 175 -19.08 -14.73 8.39
N HIS A 176 -18.80 -14.74 9.70
CA HIS A 176 -17.66 -15.44 10.27
C HIS A 176 -18.07 -16.89 10.52
N ILE A 177 -17.41 -17.82 9.84
CA ILE A 177 -17.81 -19.24 9.73
C ILE A 177 -16.95 -20.10 10.64
N SER A 178 -15.64 -19.78 10.71
CA SER A 178 -14.71 -20.52 11.56
C SER A 178 -13.61 -19.59 12.10
N SER A 179 -12.81 -20.10 13.05
CA SER A 179 -11.72 -19.34 13.67
C SER A 179 -10.40 -19.60 12.96
N ALA A 180 -9.59 -18.53 12.85
CA ALA A 180 -8.15 -18.59 12.65
C ALA A 180 -7.46 -18.21 13.97
N HIS A 181 -6.38 -18.88 14.35
CA HIS A 181 -5.70 -18.71 15.63
C HIS A 181 -4.46 -17.83 15.50
N GLU A 182 -4.04 -17.24 16.61
CA GLU A 182 -2.78 -16.51 16.70
C GLU A 182 -1.61 -17.37 16.21
N GLY A 183 -0.74 -16.78 15.40
CA GLY A 183 0.37 -17.46 14.72
C GLY A 183 0.04 -17.94 13.30
N ASP A 184 -1.23 -17.92 12.89
CA ASP A 184 -1.66 -18.21 11.51
C ASP A 184 -1.54 -16.94 10.64
N THR A 185 -1.65 -17.15 9.34
CA THR A 185 -1.78 -16.09 8.33
C THR A 185 -3.02 -16.37 7.50
N VAL A 186 -3.98 -15.45 7.48
CA VAL A 186 -5.16 -15.57 6.66
C VAL A 186 -4.94 -14.96 5.28
N ARG A 187 -5.60 -15.54 4.27
CA ARG A 187 -5.59 -15.09 2.88
C ARG A 187 -7.00 -14.73 2.46
N ALA A 188 -7.20 -13.49 2.04
CA ALA A 188 -8.43 -13.05 1.40
C ALA A 188 -8.35 -13.22 -0.11
N VAL A 189 -9.44 -13.67 -0.70
CA VAL A 189 -9.63 -13.81 -2.15
C VAL A 189 -10.89 -13.04 -2.53
N ALA A 190 -10.72 -11.88 -3.13
CA ALA A 190 -11.81 -11.08 -3.66
C ALA A 190 -12.08 -11.45 -5.12
N THR A 191 -13.34 -11.66 -5.45
CA THR A 191 -13.80 -11.92 -6.82
C THR A 191 -14.94 -10.95 -7.13
N ILE A 192 -14.88 -10.31 -8.30
CA ILE A 192 -15.93 -9.38 -8.71
C ILE A 192 -17.21 -10.12 -9.04
N VAL A 193 -18.33 -9.62 -8.52
CA VAL A 193 -19.68 -10.15 -8.77
C VAL A 193 -20.43 -9.26 -9.73
N HIS A 194 -20.23 -7.94 -9.61
CA HIS A 194 -20.86 -6.96 -10.47
C HIS A 194 -19.94 -5.76 -10.64
N LYS A 195 -19.74 -5.33 -11.89
CA LYS A 195 -19.00 -4.13 -12.28
C LYS A 195 -19.96 -3.19 -13.02
N GLY A 196 -20.60 -2.30 -12.26
CA GLY A 196 -21.49 -1.27 -12.79
C GLY A 196 -20.77 0.08 -12.94
N ARG A 197 -21.42 1.03 -13.63
CA ARG A 197 -20.87 2.37 -13.85
C ARG A 197 -20.69 3.19 -12.56
N SER A 198 -21.55 2.96 -11.56
CA SER A 198 -21.58 3.73 -10.31
C SER A 198 -21.32 2.89 -9.06
N SER A 199 -21.25 1.58 -9.20
CA SER A 199 -20.99 0.67 -8.08
C SER A 199 -20.37 -0.64 -8.53
N HIS A 200 -19.48 -1.17 -7.71
CA HIS A 200 -18.89 -2.49 -7.85
C HIS A 200 -19.27 -3.37 -6.65
N VAL A 201 -19.58 -4.63 -6.90
CA VAL A 201 -19.91 -5.61 -5.87
C VAL A 201 -18.88 -6.74 -5.90
N TRP A 202 -18.29 -7.02 -4.76
CA TRP A 202 -17.26 -8.05 -4.59
C TRP A 202 -17.72 -9.11 -3.60
N ASN A 203 -17.37 -10.36 -3.87
CA ASN A 203 -17.36 -11.43 -2.88
C ASN A 203 -15.92 -11.63 -2.41
N VAL A 204 -15.72 -11.70 -1.09
CA VAL A 204 -14.40 -11.91 -0.50
C VAL A 204 -14.47 -13.09 0.45
N ASP A 205 -13.80 -14.17 0.11
CA ASP A 205 -13.65 -15.32 0.98
C ASP A 205 -12.27 -15.28 1.66
N VAL A 206 -12.27 -15.51 2.97
CA VAL A 206 -11.05 -15.47 3.79
C VAL A 206 -10.76 -16.88 4.30
N PHE A 207 -9.53 -17.33 4.08
CA PHE A 207 -9.08 -18.67 4.39
C PHE A 207 -7.89 -18.66 5.35
N THR A 208 -7.73 -19.71 6.16
CA THR A 208 -6.49 -19.99 6.90
C THR A 208 -5.37 -20.41 5.95
N SER A 209 -4.13 -20.51 6.46
CA SER A 209 -2.99 -21.11 5.74
C SER A 209 -3.23 -22.55 5.28
N THR A 210 -4.15 -23.27 5.94
CA THR A 210 -4.57 -24.63 5.58
C THR A 210 -5.81 -24.68 4.67
N ASN A 211 -6.18 -23.56 4.04
CA ASN A 211 -7.36 -23.40 3.17
C ASN A 211 -8.73 -23.66 3.85
N LYS A 212 -8.82 -23.55 5.16
CA LYS A 212 -10.10 -23.60 5.86
C LYS A 212 -10.80 -22.24 5.72
N LEU A 213 -12.06 -22.23 5.29
CA LEU A 213 -12.85 -21.00 5.18
C LEU A 213 -13.13 -20.40 6.57
N VAL A 214 -12.68 -19.16 6.77
CA VAL A 214 -12.86 -18.38 8.01
C VAL A 214 -14.06 -17.47 7.91
N SER A 215 -14.18 -16.75 6.79
CA SER A 215 -15.27 -15.79 6.59
C SER A 215 -15.62 -15.67 5.11
N SER A 216 -16.89 -15.36 4.84
CA SER A 216 -17.37 -14.94 3.52
C SER A 216 -18.01 -13.56 3.64
N VAL A 217 -17.54 -12.61 2.86
CA VAL A 217 -17.84 -11.17 2.99
C VAL A 217 -18.31 -10.61 1.65
N ARG A 218 -19.37 -9.81 1.71
CA ARG A 218 -19.84 -9.00 0.58
C ARG A 218 -19.40 -7.55 0.78
N VAL A 219 -18.74 -6.97 -0.24
CA VAL A 219 -18.31 -5.57 -0.25
C VAL A 219 -18.96 -4.87 -1.43
N VAL A 220 -19.52 -3.69 -1.18
CA VAL A 220 -20.05 -2.80 -2.21
C VAL A 220 -19.27 -1.50 -2.17
N ASN A 221 -18.71 -1.12 -3.30
CA ASN A 221 -18.00 0.14 -3.50
C ASN A 221 -18.79 1.05 -4.44
N SER A 222 -18.78 2.35 -4.15
CA SER A 222 -19.29 3.39 -5.03
C SER A 222 -18.18 3.96 -5.88
N VAL A 223 -18.45 4.19 -7.15
CA VAL A 223 -17.55 4.87 -8.11
C VAL A 223 -18.06 6.29 -8.31
N LEU A 224 -17.22 7.27 -7.98
CA LEU A 224 -17.55 8.70 -8.02
C LEU A 224 -16.59 9.43 -8.96
N LYS A 225 -17.07 10.50 -9.61
CA LYS A 225 -16.18 11.40 -10.34
C LYS A 225 -15.39 12.29 -9.38
N LYS A 226 -14.10 12.47 -9.66
CA LYS A 226 -13.28 13.48 -8.99
C LYS A 226 -13.90 14.86 -9.24
N ARG A 227 -13.94 15.68 -8.20
CA ARG A 227 -14.40 17.09 -8.29
C ARG A 227 -13.25 17.99 -8.68
#